data_5c6b6c094153b912ac98705ba64b9f19
#
_entry.id   5c6b6c094153b912ac98705ba64b9f19
#
_cell.length_a   1.000
_cell.length_b   1.000
_cell.length_c   1.000
_cell.angle_alpha   90.00
_cell.angle_beta   90.00
_cell.angle_gamma   90.00
#
_symmetry.space_group_name_H-M   'P 1'
#
loop_
_entity.id
_entity.type
_entity.pdbx_description
1 polymer ?
#
loop_
_entity_poly.entity_id
_entity_poly.type
_entity_poly.pdbx_seq_one_letter_code
_entity_poly.pdbx_strand_id
1 'polypeptide(L)'
;MTRLLIISNGHGEDTMGVLLGKALRERGIVVSAFPLVGEGRAYVSAGLPVVGVQKTMPSGGFILEGVHGLWQDLRAGLLGLTWRQMRAMRQLSKVTDWVLGVGDVYPLLMKALFLPLPFVFVPTAKSDYIRGHFRWEAALMRSQCLAVFPRDARTAAALAEQGVPAEYLGNLMMDAFSVTGYDFGAGERPIVALLPGSRKPEAYRNAALMLEIVQAVCTGPESAGELAPVFLLALAGGLSETELAEAAEPGGWQYRLRSCDEGVLVSPDGGCEVRIIRGRFGDVISQACVALGMSGTGNEQAAGLGVPVVAPVGRGPQFTRHFARDQRRLLGEAVWVVEQKEEAASALRTLLLDESKRRRMGRVGQQRMGKPGATSRMVERMLSLMRSHAVGG
;
A
#
# COMPACT_ATOMS: atom_id res chain seq x y z
N MET A 1 -22.47 -22.89 10.33
CA MET A 1 -21.80 -21.60 10.06
C MET A 1 -20.57 -21.87 9.20
N THR A 2 -20.41 -21.17 8.10
CA THR A 2 -19.26 -21.34 7.18
C THR A 2 -17.99 -20.79 7.86
N ARG A 3 -16.90 -21.60 7.84
CA ARG A 3 -15.60 -21.26 8.42
C ARG A 3 -14.61 -20.98 7.30
N LEU A 4 -14.00 -19.80 7.33
CA LEU A 4 -13.06 -19.34 6.33
C LEU A 4 -11.69 -19.10 6.95
N LEU A 5 -10.64 -19.59 6.28
CA LEU A 5 -9.25 -19.35 6.61
C LEU A 5 -8.66 -18.34 5.63
N ILE A 6 -8.16 -17.21 6.15
CA ILE A 6 -7.37 -16.26 5.36
C ILE A 6 -5.89 -16.64 5.46
N ILE A 7 -5.22 -16.78 4.34
CA ILE A 7 -3.76 -16.95 4.26
C ILE A 7 -3.13 -15.76 3.56
N SER A 8 -2.11 -15.15 4.17
CA SER A 8 -1.44 -13.93 3.67
C SER A 8 0.07 -14.02 3.88
N ASN A 9 0.86 -13.26 3.12
CA ASN A 9 2.31 -13.37 3.15
C ASN A 9 3.07 -12.04 3.19
N GLY A 10 2.55 -11.07 3.95
CA GLY A 10 3.21 -9.79 4.18
C GLY A 10 2.34 -8.81 4.96
N HIS A 11 2.95 -7.74 5.48
CA HIS A 11 2.23 -6.76 6.30
C HIS A 11 1.14 -6.00 5.53
N GLY A 12 1.38 -5.68 4.27
CA GLY A 12 0.38 -5.04 3.41
C GLY A 12 -0.78 -5.99 3.09
N GLU A 13 -0.46 -7.24 2.82
CA GLU A 13 -1.39 -8.33 2.56
C GLU A 13 -2.22 -8.67 3.79
N ASP A 14 -1.63 -8.64 4.98
CA ASP A 14 -2.34 -8.80 6.25
C ASP A 14 -3.40 -7.69 6.42
N THR A 15 -3.06 -6.45 6.10
CA THR A 15 -4.00 -5.32 6.14
C THR A 15 -5.18 -5.54 5.19
N MET A 16 -4.93 -5.98 3.97
CA MET A 16 -5.98 -6.31 2.99
C MET A 16 -6.81 -7.51 3.45
N GLY A 17 -6.16 -8.52 4.04
CA GLY A 17 -6.83 -9.66 4.66
C GLY A 17 -7.74 -9.26 5.83
N VAL A 18 -7.33 -8.26 6.62
CA VAL A 18 -8.16 -7.68 7.70
C VAL A 18 -9.42 -7.04 7.15
N LEU A 19 -9.32 -6.25 6.06
CA LEU A 19 -10.49 -5.60 5.45
C LEU A 19 -11.53 -6.64 5.03
N LEU A 20 -11.10 -7.66 4.30
CA LEU A 20 -11.98 -8.74 3.85
C LEU A 20 -12.50 -9.56 5.03
N GLY A 21 -11.65 -9.89 5.99
CA GLY A 21 -12.01 -10.69 7.15
C GLY A 21 -13.05 -10.03 8.07
N LYS A 22 -12.92 -8.72 8.33
CA LYS A 22 -13.93 -7.96 9.08
C LYS A 22 -15.27 -7.94 8.35
N ALA A 23 -15.27 -7.60 7.07
CA ALA A 23 -16.48 -7.51 6.28
C ALA A 23 -17.19 -8.89 6.12
N LEU A 24 -16.44 -9.99 6.02
CA LEU A 24 -16.98 -11.35 6.03
C LEU A 24 -17.58 -11.73 7.41
N ARG A 25 -16.92 -11.35 8.50
CA ARG A 25 -17.45 -11.58 9.86
C ARG A 25 -18.78 -10.87 10.10
N GLU A 26 -18.90 -9.63 9.63
CA GLU A 26 -20.16 -8.85 9.69
C GLU A 26 -21.30 -9.54 8.91
N ARG A 27 -20.97 -10.41 7.95
CA ARG A 27 -21.92 -11.22 7.17
C ARG A 27 -22.12 -12.62 7.75
N GLY A 28 -21.67 -12.92 8.97
CA GLY A 28 -21.88 -14.16 9.69
C GLY A 28 -20.91 -15.30 9.32
N ILE A 29 -19.81 -15.01 8.64
CA ILE A 29 -18.75 -15.99 8.37
C ILE A 29 -17.81 -16.07 9.59
N VAL A 30 -17.46 -17.28 10.01
CA VAL A 30 -16.42 -17.50 11.04
C VAL A 30 -15.05 -17.41 10.36
N VAL A 31 -14.29 -16.36 10.67
CA VAL A 31 -13.02 -16.07 10.02
C VAL A 31 -11.86 -16.30 10.98
N SER A 32 -10.82 -16.99 10.51
CA SER A 32 -9.50 -17.07 11.14
C SER A 32 -8.42 -16.70 10.12
N ALA A 33 -7.28 -16.22 10.61
CA ALA A 33 -6.16 -15.81 9.77
C ALA A 33 -4.90 -16.66 10.04
N PHE A 34 -4.19 -17.01 8.97
CA PHE A 34 -2.91 -17.70 9.01
C PHE A 34 -1.87 -16.87 8.24
N PRO A 35 -1.20 -15.92 8.89
CA PRO A 35 -0.10 -15.20 8.27
C PRO A 35 1.07 -16.17 8.02
N LEU A 36 1.49 -16.29 6.77
CA LEU A 36 2.62 -17.14 6.36
C LEU A 36 3.97 -16.52 6.74
N VAL A 37 3.98 -15.20 6.84
CA VAL A 37 5.14 -14.39 7.18
C VAL A 37 4.75 -13.38 8.25
N GLY A 38 5.63 -13.20 9.25
CA GLY A 38 5.38 -12.27 10.36
C GLY A 38 4.47 -12.85 11.45
N GLU A 39 4.04 -11.99 12.35
CA GLU A 39 3.25 -12.32 13.54
C GLU A 39 1.75 -12.07 13.36
N GLY A 40 1.33 -11.56 12.20
CA GLY A 40 -0.07 -11.25 11.93
C GLY A 40 -0.63 -10.13 12.82
N ARG A 41 0.20 -9.18 13.25
CA ARG A 41 -0.18 -8.09 14.16
C ARG A 41 -1.42 -7.34 13.70
N ALA A 42 -1.58 -7.14 12.38
CA ALA A 42 -2.75 -6.47 11.82
C ALA A 42 -4.04 -7.23 12.15
N TYR A 43 -4.05 -8.57 12.04
CA TYR A 43 -5.21 -9.40 12.40
C TYR A 43 -5.52 -9.34 13.89
N VAL A 44 -4.48 -9.48 14.74
CA VAL A 44 -4.62 -9.40 16.21
C VAL A 44 -5.22 -8.06 16.62
N SER A 45 -4.68 -6.95 16.11
CA SER A 45 -5.18 -5.60 16.39
C SER A 45 -6.62 -5.39 15.88
N ALA A 46 -7.02 -6.14 14.87
CA ALA A 46 -8.36 -6.10 14.30
C ALA A 46 -9.36 -7.04 15.02
N GLY A 47 -8.90 -7.80 16.04
CA GLY A 47 -9.71 -8.79 16.75
C GLY A 47 -10.08 -10.01 15.91
N LEU A 48 -9.27 -10.34 14.90
CA LEU A 48 -9.40 -11.57 14.10
C LEU A 48 -8.50 -12.65 14.69
N PRO A 49 -9.03 -13.87 14.95
CA PRO A 49 -8.23 -14.97 15.48
C PRO A 49 -7.08 -15.34 14.54
N VAL A 50 -5.86 -15.33 15.06
CA VAL A 50 -4.68 -15.80 14.33
C VAL A 50 -4.39 -17.23 14.74
N VAL A 51 -4.26 -18.10 13.76
CA VAL A 51 -4.04 -19.53 13.95
C VAL A 51 -2.72 -19.99 13.30
N GLY A 52 -2.17 -21.12 13.77
CA GLY A 52 -0.95 -21.70 13.22
C GLY A 52 0.33 -21.17 13.86
N VAL A 53 1.47 -21.48 13.22
CA VAL A 53 2.81 -21.19 13.74
C VAL A 53 3.29 -19.86 13.19
N GLN A 54 3.55 -18.93 14.09
CA GLN A 54 4.07 -17.60 13.79
C GLN A 54 5.58 -17.57 14.05
N LYS A 55 6.33 -16.98 13.11
CA LYS A 55 7.75 -16.67 13.31
C LYS A 55 8.14 -15.51 12.42
N THR A 56 8.82 -14.52 13.01
CA THR A 56 9.42 -13.42 12.24
C THR A 56 10.67 -13.94 11.52
N MET A 57 10.76 -13.71 10.20
CA MET A 57 11.95 -14.01 9.40
C MET A 57 12.81 -12.76 9.23
N PRO A 58 14.15 -12.88 9.21
CA PRO A 58 15.06 -11.76 9.05
C PRO A 58 14.83 -10.96 7.75
N SER A 59 14.45 -11.62 6.66
CA SER A 59 14.15 -11.00 5.35
C SER A 59 12.78 -10.34 5.26
N GLY A 60 11.92 -10.47 6.30
CA GLY A 60 10.54 -10.00 6.25
C GLY A 60 9.67 -10.70 5.18
N GLY A 61 10.12 -11.84 4.63
CA GLY A 61 9.38 -12.66 3.66
C GLY A 61 9.55 -12.27 2.19
N PHE A 62 10.41 -11.30 1.88
CA PHE A 62 10.72 -10.97 0.49
C PHE A 62 11.74 -11.96 -0.11
N ILE A 63 11.25 -12.96 -0.84
CA ILE A 63 12.08 -13.88 -1.64
C ILE A 63 12.86 -13.11 -2.75
N LEU A 64 12.59 -11.84 -2.96
CA LEU A 64 13.13 -11.00 -4.03
C LEU A 64 14.47 -10.31 -3.70
N GLU A 65 14.99 -10.39 -2.48
CA GLU A 65 16.28 -9.76 -2.10
C GLU A 65 17.53 -10.60 -2.44
N GLY A 66 17.39 -11.59 -3.32
CA GLY A 66 18.51 -12.35 -3.86
C GLY A 66 18.96 -13.53 -2.99
N VAL A 67 19.97 -14.29 -3.49
CA VAL A 67 20.50 -15.53 -2.90
C VAL A 67 20.98 -15.37 -1.45
N HIS A 68 21.36 -14.16 -1.05
CA HIS A 68 21.85 -13.86 0.31
C HIS A 68 20.75 -13.89 1.36
N GLY A 69 19.56 -13.35 1.07
CA GLY A 69 18.41 -13.40 1.98
C GLY A 69 17.89 -14.82 2.18
N LEU A 70 17.89 -15.63 1.11
CA LEU A 70 17.50 -17.04 1.17
C LEU A 70 18.43 -17.87 2.08
N TRP A 71 19.76 -17.63 2.05
CA TRP A 71 20.70 -18.30 2.92
C TRP A 71 20.55 -17.91 4.40
N GLN A 72 20.23 -16.65 4.67
CA GLN A 72 19.96 -16.20 6.04
C GLN A 72 18.67 -16.84 6.60
N ASP A 73 17.62 -16.90 5.80
CA ASP A 73 16.34 -17.52 6.18
C ASP A 73 16.47 -19.05 6.35
N LEU A 74 17.26 -19.72 5.50
CA LEU A 74 17.57 -21.14 5.66
C LEU A 74 18.30 -21.43 6.99
N ARG A 75 19.28 -20.60 7.35
CA ARG A 75 19.99 -20.69 8.64
C ARG A 75 19.08 -20.36 9.83
N ALA A 76 18.10 -19.46 9.65
CA ALA A 76 17.12 -19.12 10.67
C ALA A 76 16.03 -20.20 10.88
N GLY A 77 16.12 -21.33 10.16
CA GLY A 77 15.23 -22.49 10.31
C GLY A 77 13.98 -22.43 9.42
N LEU A 78 14.08 -21.82 8.25
CA LEU A 78 13.01 -21.76 7.26
C LEU A 78 12.39 -23.13 6.97
N LEU A 79 13.21 -24.18 6.81
CA LEU A 79 12.73 -25.54 6.56
C LEU A 79 11.88 -26.08 7.71
N GLY A 80 12.31 -25.85 8.96
CA GLY A 80 11.56 -26.28 10.15
C GLY A 80 10.26 -25.50 10.36
N LEU A 81 10.25 -24.21 9.99
CA LEU A 81 9.05 -23.38 10.01
C LEU A 81 8.07 -23.86 8.95
N THR A 82 8.53 -24.03 7.71
CA THR A 82 7.72 -24.52 6.60
C THR A 82 7.07 -25.86 6.94
N TRP A 83 7.83 -26.80 7.49
CA TRP A 83 7.28 -28.09 7.89
C TRP A 83 6.20 -27.97 8.98
N ARG A 84 6.40 -27.11 9.99
CA ARG A 84 5.38 -26.84 11.02
C ARG A 84 4.14 -26.15 10.44
N GLN A 85 4.31 -25.20 9.53
CA GLN A 85 3.21 -24.56 8.82
C GLN A 85 2.41 -25.59 7.99
N MET A 86 3.09 -26.48 7.27
CA MET A 86 2.48 -27.57 6.51
C MET A 86 1.60 -28.45 7.39
N ARG A 87 2.14 -28.88 8.55
CA ARG A 87 1.39 -29.72 9.49
C ARG A 87 0.17 -28.97 10.07
N ALA A 88 0.34 -27.69 10.42
CA ALA A 88 -0.76 -26.86 10.91
C ALA A 88 -1.86 -26.66 9.85
N MET A 89 -1.49 -26.41 8.60
CA MET A 89 -2.46 -26.27 7.49
C MET A 89 -3.26 -27.55 7.25
N ARG A 90 -2.61 -28.74 7.29
CA ARG A 90 -3.32 -30.01 7.18
C ARG A 90 -4.29 -30.27 8.34
N GLN A 91 -4.02 -29.76 9.53
CA GLN A 91 -4.95 -29.83 10.65
C GLN A 91 -6.12 -28.85 10.46
N LEU A 92 -5.81 -27.62 10.02
CA LEU A 92 -6.82 -26.58 9.74
C LEU A 92 -7.76 -26.98 8.60
N SER A 93 -7.30 -27.73 7.59
CA SER A 93 -8.15 -28.20 6.51
C SER A 93 -9.36 -29.04 6.96
N LYS A 94 -9.27 -29.68 8.14
CA LYS A 94 -10.36 -30.49 8.72
C LYS A 94 -11.45 -29.66 9.40
N VAL A 95 -11.14 -28.41 9.72
CA VAL A 95 -12.04 -27.51 10.48
C VAL A 95 -12.34 -26.22 9.72
N THR A 96 -11.99 -26.16 8.45
CA THR A 96 -12.19 -25.02 7.56
C THR A 96 -13.01 -25.46 6.36
N ASP A 97 -13.90 -24.61 5.89
CA ASP A 97 -14.77 -24.90 4.74
C ASP A 97 -14.29 -24.15 3.48
N TRP A 98 -13.67 -22.97 3.65
CA TRP A 98 -13.20 -22.10 2.57
C TRP A 98 -11.85 -21.47 2.88
N VAL A 99 -11.06 -21.22 1.84
CA VAL A 99 -9.77 -20.52 1.94
C VAL A 99 -9.79 -19.26 1.09
N LEU A 100 -9.26 -18.17 1.65
CA LEU A 100 -8.98 -16.91 0.96
C LEU A 100 -7.47 -16.66 1.01
N GLY A 101 -6.83 -16.60 -0.15
CA GLY A 101 -5.42 -16.22 -0.26
C GLY A 101 -5.27 -14.74 -0.61
N VAL A 102 -4.41 -14.03 0.11
CA VAL A 102 -4.08 -12.63 -0.17
C VAL A 102 -2.57 -12.49 -0.26
N GLY A 103 -2.05 -12.09 -1.42
CA GLY A 103 -0.61 -11.92 -1.55
C GLY A 103 -0.02 -12.22 -2.92
N ASP A 104 1.21 -12.70 -2.91
CA ASP A 104 1.90 -13.20 -4.09
C ASP A 104 1.56 -14.68 -4.38
N VAL A 105 2.39 -15.35 -5.14
CA VAL A 105 2.18 -16.77 -5.49
C VAL A 105 2.33 -17.72 -4.29
N TYR A 106 2.96 -17.31 -3.19
CA TYR A 106 3.25 -18.23 -2.07
C TYR A 106 1.99 -18.74 -1.35
N PRO A 107 0.97 -17.92 -1.00
CA PRO A 107 -0.31 -18.40 -0.51
C PRO A 107 -1.00 -19.39 -1.46
N LEU A 108 -0.92 -19.16 -2.77
CA LEU A 108 -1.49 -20.06 -3.79
C LEU A 108 -0.78 -21.42 -3.79
N LEU A 109 0.56 -21.44 -3.71
CA LEU A 109 1.33 -22.68 -3.61
C LEU A 109 1.03 -23.45 -2.32
N MET A 110 0.98 -22.76 -1.20
CA MET A 110 0.69 -23.37 0.10
C MET A 110 -0.72 -23.98 0.12
N LYS A 111 -1.70 -23.29 -0.47
CA LYS A 111 -3.04 -23.82 -0.66
C LYS A 111 -3.04 -25.06 -1.54
N ALA A 112 -2.40 -25.01 -2.70
CA ALA A 112 -2.38 -26.11 -3.65
C ALA A 112 -1.79 -27.40 -3.06
N LEU A 113 -0.78 -27.27 -2.19
CA LEU A 113 -0.10 -28.41 -1.60
C LEU A 113 -0.77 -28.98 -0.33
N PHE A 114 -1.48 -28.14 0.44
CA PHE A 114 -1.87 -28.53 1.81
C PHE A 114 -3.35 -28.29 2.16
N LEU A 115 -4.10 -27.55 1.34
CA LEU A 115 -5.48 -27.18 1.64
C LEU A 115 -6.40 -27.54 0.45
N PRO A 116 -6.89 -28.80 0.34
CA PRO A 116 -7.78 -29.21 -0.75
C PRO A 116 -9.21 -28.69 -0.51
N LEU A 117 -9.36 -27.38 -0.42
CA LEU A 117 -10.62 -26.68 -0.10
C LEU A 117 -10.97 -25.68 -1.21
N PRO A 118 -12.25 -25.27 -1.34
CA PRO A 118 -12.64 -24.14 -2.18
C PRO A 118 -11.81 -22.90 -1.90
N PHE A 119 -11.31 -22.25 -2.95
CA PHE A 119 -10.32 -21.19 -2.83
C PHE A 119 -10.64 -19.97 -3.68
N VAL A 120 -10.56 -18.81 -3.04
CA VAL A 120 -10.55 -17.49 -3.69
C VAL A 120 -9.17 -16.86 -3.49
N PHE A 121 -8.62 -16.24 -4.53
CA PHE A 121 -7.30 -15.66 -4.49
C PHE A 121 -7.31 -14.17 -4.86
N VAL A 122 -6.63 -13.37 -4.06
CA VAL A 122 -6.41 -11.92 -4.27
C VAL A 122 -4.91 -11.69 -4.48
N PRO A 123 -4.41 -11.77 -5.74
CA PRO A 123 -3.03 -11.47 -6.05
C PRO A 123 -2.76 -9.96 -5.94
N THR A 124 -1.86 -9.58 -5.05
CA THR A 124 -1.56 -8.17 -4.76
C THR A 124 -0.23 -7.70 -5.34
N ALA A 125 0.73 -8.62 -5.54
CA ALA A 125 2.12 -8.28 -5.82
C ALA A 125 2.41 -7.94 -7.29
N LYS A 126 1.67 -8.53 -8.25
CA LYS A 126 1.95 -8.37 -9.69
C LYS A 126 0.88 -7.55 -10.39
N SER A 127 1.32 -6.86 -11.45
CA SER A 127 0.48 -6.06 -12.33
C SER A 127 1.00 -6.11 -13.76
N ASP A 128 0.13 -6.30 -14.74
CA ASP A 128 0.46 -6.28 -16.17
C ASP A 128 0.83 -4.88 -16.69
N TYR A 129 0.76 -3.87 -15.87
CA TYR A 129 1.38 -2.57 -16.15
C TYR A 129 2.90 -2.57 -15.95
N ILE A 130 3.42 -3.47 -15.09
CA ILE A 130 4.86 -3.57 -14.78
C ILE A 130 5.41 -4.89 -15.30
N ARG A 131 4.92 -5.98 -14.69
CA ARG A 131 5.29 -7.35 -15.00
C ARG A 131 4.14 -8.27 -14.62
N GLY A 132 3.53 -8.90 -15.60
CA GLY A 132 2.41 -9.82 -15.43
C GLY A 132 2.77 -11.12 -14.72
N HIS A 133 1.76 -11.95 -14.55
CA HIS A 133 1.92 -13.29 -14.02
C HIS A 133 2.59 -14.22 -15.02
N PHE A 134 3.41 -15.16 -14.52
CA PHE A 134 3.98 -16.20 -15.37
C PHE A 134 2.90 -17.21 -15.80
N ARG A 135 3.09 -17.84 -16.95
CA ARG A 135 2.15 -18.84 -17.49
C ARG A 135 1.87 -20.00 -16.51
N TRP A 136 2.87 -20.43 -15.74
CA TRP A 136 2.69 -21.46 -14.71
C TRP A 136 1.86 -20.98 -13.51
N GLU A 137 1.96 -19.71 -13.13
CA GLU A 137 1.12 -19.10 -12.07
C GLU A 137 -0.34 -19.05 -12.54
N ALA A 138 -0.57 -18.60 -13.77
CA ALA A 138 -1.90 -18.59 -14.36
C ALA A 138 -2.50 -20.02 -14.47
N ALA A 139 -1.69 -21.01 -14.88
CA ALA A 139 -2.11 -22.41 -14.90
C ALA A 139 -2.49 -22.92 -13.49
N LEU A 140 -1.73 -22.56 -12.47
CA LEU A 140 -2.02 -22.90 -11.09
C LEU A 140 -3.30 -22.22 -10.58
N MET A 141 -3.46 -20.90 -10.85
CA MET A 141 -4.69 -20.17 -10.53
C MET A 141 -5.91 -20.81 -11.21
N ARG A 142 -5.82 -21.14 -12.50
CA ARG A 142 -6.89 -21.79 -13.26
C ARG A 142 -7.32 -23.13 -12.65
N SER A 143 -6.37 -23.92 -12.15
CA SER A 143 -6.65 -25.24 -11.56
C SER A 143 -7.11 -25.20 -10.11
N GLN A 144 -6.75 -24.17 -9.37
CA GLN A 144 -6.94 -24.12 -7.92
C GLN A 144 -7.98 -23.12 -7.43
N CYS A 145 -8.31 -22.08 -8.22
CA CYS A 145 -9.14 -20.99 -7.78
C CYS A 145 -10.57 -21.10 -8.35
N LEU A 146 -11.57 -20.82 -7.52
CA LEU A 146 -12.95 -20.59 -7.95
C LEU A 146 -13.13 -19.15 -8.46
N ALA A 147 -12.35 -18.21 -7.91
CA ALA A 147 -12.27 -16.85 -8.40
C ALA A 147 -10.91 -16.26 -8.06
N VAL A 148 -10.46 -15.32 -8.89
CA VAL A 148 -9.24 -14.53 -8.69
C VAL A 148 -9.60 -13.07 -8.83
N PHE A 149 -9.22 -12.24 -7.86
CA PHE A 149 -9.50 -10.80 -7.83
C PHE A 149 -8.18 -10.00 -7.93
N PRO A 150 -7.68 -9.75 -9.15
CA PRO A 150 -6.44 -9.01 -9.36
C PRO A 150 -6.57 -7.54 -8.95
N ARG A 151 -5.42 -6.92 -8.65
CA ARG A 151 -5.34 -5.54 -8.19
C ARG A 151 -5.71 -4.47 -9.22
N ASP A 152 -5.73 -4.80 -10.52
CA ASP A 152 -6.08 -3.89 -11.61
C ASP A 152 -6.80 -4.61 -12.76
N ALA A 153 -7.54 -3.84 -13.55
CA ALA A 153 -8.38 -4.36 -14.63
C ALA A 153 -7.56 -5.00 -15.76
N ARG A 154 -6.36 -4.46 -16.06
CA ARG A 154 -5.49 -5.00 -17.11
C ARG A 154 -4.98 -6.38 -16.75
N THR A 155 -4.56 -6.57 -15.49
CA THR A 155 -4.13 -7.87 -14.98
C THR A 155 -5.29 -8.87 -14.97
N ALA A 156 -6.50 -8.43 -14.62
CA ALA A 156 -7.68 -9.30 -14.68
C ALA A 156 -7.97 -9.78 -16.11
N ALA A 157 -7.94 -8.89 -17.09
CA ALA A 157 -8.13 -9.22 -18.49
C ALA A 157 -7.06 -10.20 -18.99
N ALA A 158 -5.78 -9.93 -18.73
CA ALA A 158 -4.67 -10.78 -19.15
C ALA A 158 -4.70 -12.19 -18.52
N LEU A 159 -5.20 -12.32 -17.29
CA LEU A 159 -5.40 -13.62 -16.64
C LEU A 159 -6.64 -14.34 -17.21
N ALA A 160 -7.72 -13.61 -17.48
CA ALA A 160 -8.93 -14.16 -18.08
C ALA A 160 -8.66 -14.73 -19.49
N GLU A 161 -7.84 -14.06 -20.32
CA GLU A 161 -7.37 -14.53 -21.61
C GLU A 161 -6.60 -15.87 -21.51
N GLN A 162 -5.98 -16.14 -20.35
CA GLN A 162 -5.31 -17.41 -20.05
C GLN A 162 -6.26 -18.46 -19.42
N GLY A 163 -7.57 -18.19 -19.38
CA GLY A 163 -8.58 -19.08 -18.83
C GLY A 163 -8.65 -19.12 -17.30
N VAL A 164 -8.05 -18.15 -16.63
CA VAL A 164 -8.18 -18.00 -15.16
C VAL A 164 -9.54 -17.37 -14.86
N PRO A 165 -10.28 -17.83 -13.82
CA PRO A 165 -11.54 -17.19 -13.40
C PRO A 165 -11.27 -15.85 -12.71
N ALA A 166 -10.70 -14.90 -13.45
CA ALA A 166 -10.27 -13.60 -12.97
C ALA A 166 -11.31 -12.53 -13.30
N GLU A 167 -11.66 -11.74 -12.30
CA GLU A 167 -12.55 -10.58 -12.42
C GLU A 167 -12.01 -9.39 -11.61
N TYR A 168 -12.11 -8.18 -12.17
CA TYR A 168 -11.68 -6.97 -11.50
C TYR A 168 -12.83 -6.37 -10.68
N LEU A 169 -12.69 -6.40 -9.37
CA LEU A 169 -13.66 -5.87 -8.42
C LEU A 169 -13.18 -4.60 -7.70
N GLY A 170 -12.06 -4.05 -8.14
CA GLY A 170 -11.40 -2.90 -7.54
C GLY A 170 -10.10 -3.27 -6.82
N ASN A 171 -9.41 -2.25 -6.30
CA ASN A 171 -8.16 -2.44 -5.59
C ASN A 171 -8.37 -2.22 -4.09
N LEU A 172 -8.09 -3.23 -3.27
CA LEU A 172 -8.23 -3.18 -1.81
C LEU A 172 -7.40 -2.08 -1.15
N MET A 173 -6.31 -1.64 -1.79
CA MET A 173 -5.51 -0.52 -1.27
C MET A 173 -6.31 0.77 -1.15
N MET A 174 -7.37 0.93 -1.96
CA MET A 174 -8.25 2.11 -1.90
C MET A 174 -9.23 2.07 -0.72
N ASP A 175 -9.37 0.92 -0.07
CA ASP A 175 -10.18 0.74 1.14
C ASP A 175 -9.32 0.67 2.42
N ALA A 176 -7.98 0.72 2.28
CA ALA A 176 -7.04 0.49 3.40
C ALA A 176 -6.72 1.75 4.22
N PHE A 177 -7.41 2.85 3.99
CA PHE A 177 -7.30 4.08 4.77
C PHE A 177 -8.69 4.69 4.97
N SER A 178 -8.83 5.48 6.02
CA SER A 178 -10.07 6.20 6.33
C SER A 178 -9.91 7.68 6.05
N VAL A 179 -10.97 8.29 5.54
CA VAL A 179 -11.13 9.74 5.42
C VAL A 179 -12.19 10.16 6.44
N THR A 180 -11.80 10.99 7.41
CA THR A 180 -12.68 11.42 8.50
C THR A 180 -13.28 12.79 8.29
N GLY A 181 -12.78 13.55 7.30
CA GLY A 181 -13.17 14.94 7.06
C GLY A 181 -12.53 15.91 8.04
N TYR A 182 -11.39 15.54 8.64
CA TYR A 182 -10.68 16.43 9.56
C TYR A 182 -10.24 17.70 8.84
N ASP A 183 -10.59 18.86 9.41
CA ASP A 183 -10.18 20.16 8.89
C ASP A 183 -8.78 20.54 9.36
N PHE A 184 -7.85 20.68 8.43
CA PHE A 184 -6.49 21.15 8.71
C PHE A 184 -6.40 22.68 8.84
N GLY A 185 -7.51 23.41 8.71
CA GLY A 185 -7.52 24.88 8.77
C GLY A 185 -6.73 25.53 7.64
N ALA A 186 -6.69 24.88 6.47
CA ALA A 186 -6.02 25.43 5.29
C ALA A 186 -6.82 26.58 4.63
N GLY A 187 -8.12 26.64 4.87
CA GLY A 187 -9.02 27.55 4.15
C GLY A 187 -9.00 27.27 2.65
N GLU A 188 -8.83 28.29 1.84
CA GLU A 188 -8.72 28.15 0.37
C GLU A 188 -7.32 27.84 -0.13
N ARG A 189 -6.32 27.79 0.77
CA ARG A 189 -4.94 27.51 0.39
C ARG A 189 -4.77 26.07 -0.09
N PRO A 190 -4.04 25.85 -1.19
CA PRO A 190 -3.80 24.52 -1.70
C PRO A 190 -2.95 23.69 -0.72
N ILE A 191 -3.33 22.43 -0.51
CA ILE A 191 -2.60 21.49 0.34
C ILE A 191 -1.65 20.67 -0.54
N VAL A 192 -0.38 20.61 -0.12
CA VAL A 192 0.64 19.71 -0.66
C VAL A 192 0.91 18.61 0.36
N ALA A 193 0.59 17.37 0.01
CA ALA A 193 0.91 16.22 0.84
C ALA A 193 2.38 15.79 0.67
N LEU A 194 3.10 15.62 1.77
CA LEU A 194 4.46 15.07 1.76
C LEU A 194 4.42 13.63 2.27
N LEU A 195 4.82 12.68 1.42
CA LEU A 195 4.72 11.24 1.66
C LEU A 195 6.10 10.58 1.66
N PRO A 196 6.88 10.69 2.76
CA PRO A 196 8.27 10.22 2.79
C PRO A 196 8.41 8.69 2.83
N GLY A 197 7.31 7.96 3.08
CA GLY A 197 7.30 6.52 3.28
C GLY A 197 7.21 6.13 4.75
N SER A 198 7.38 4.82 5.04
CA SER A 198 7.18 4.26 6.40
C SER A 198 8.37 3.48 6.94
N ARG A 199 9.41 3.23 6.14
CA ARG A 199 10.55 2.41 6.54
C ARG A 199 11.71 3.25 7.04
N LYS A 200 12.29 2.84 8.18
CA LYS A 200 13.53 3.43 8.72
C LYS A 200 14.75 2.81 8.03
N PRO A 201 15.82 3.56 7.81
CA PRO A 201 16.00 5.02 7.98
C PRO A 201 15.56 5.84 6.76
N GLU A 202 15.04 5.22 5.72
CA GLU A 202 14.76 5.86 4.43
C GLU A 202 13.74 6.98 4.52
N ALA A 203 12.67 6.80 5.28
CA ALA A 203 11.61 7.80 5.40
C ALA A 203 12.15 9.14 5.92
N TYR A 204 13.12 9.13 6.82
CA TYR A 204 13.75 10.35 7.33
C TYR A 204 14.66 11.03 6.30
N ARG A 205 15.44 10.23 5.54
CA ARG A 205 16.25 10.76 4.42
C ARG A 205 15.37 11.34 3.32
N ASN A 206 14.25 10.68 3.02
CA ASN A 206 13.29 11.16 2.06
C ASN A 206 12.63 12.46 2.55
N ALA A 207 12.26 12.53 3.83
CA ALA A 207 11.72 13.75 4.43
C ALA A 207 12.71 14.92 4.35
N ALA A 208 14.00 14.72 4.66
CA ALA A 208 15.02 15.74 4.51
C ALA A 208 15.10 16.27 3.07
N LEU A 209 15.11 15.39 2.07
CA LEU A 209 15.06 15.78 0.65
C LEU A 209 13.78 16.57 0.31
N MET A 210 12.62 16.12 0.84
CA MET A 210 11.35 16.82 0.63
C MET A 210 11.38 18.23 1.23
N LEU A 211 12.01 18.42 2.38
CA LEU A 211 12.16 19.75 3.00
C LEU A 211 13.02 20.69 2.15
N GLU A 212 14.10 20.19 1.51
CA GLU A 212 14.87 20.99 0.56
C GLU A 212 14.03 21.42 -0.64
N ILE A 213 13.18 20.50 -1.17
CA ILE A 213 12.27 20.80 -2.28
C ILE A 213 11.21 21.82 -1.85
N VAL A 214 10.62 21.65 -0.67
CA VAL A 214 9.64 22.60 -0.10
C VAL A 214 10.25 23.99 0.03
N GLN A 215 11.46 24.10 0.57
CA GLN A 215 12.16 25.39 0.66
C GLN A 215 12.35 26.02 -0.72
N ALA A 216 12.77 25.24 -1.72
CA ALA A 216 12.89 25.73 -3.10
C ALA A 216 11.54 26.17 -3.69
N VAL A 217 10.42 25.54 -3.32
CA VAL A 217 9.07 26.01 -3.71
C VAL A 217 8.73 27.35 -3.07
N CYS A 218 9.07 27.54 -1.80
CA CYS A 218 8.74 28.77 -1.07
C CYS A 218 9.62 29.98 -1.47
N THR A 219 10.90 29.75 -1.80
CA THR A 219 11.86 30.83 -2.10
C THR A 219 11.95 31.22 -3.59
N GLY A 220 11.24 30.54 -4.47
CA GLY A 220 11.29 30.80 -5.90
C GLY A 220 10.58 32.11 -6.32
N PRO A 221 10.93 32.67 -7.48
CA PRO A 221 10.43 33.97 -7.94
C PRO A 221 8.88 34.04 -8.11
N GLU A 222 8.24 32.90 -8.24
CA GLU A 222 6.77 32.78 -8.35
C GLU A 222 6.09 32.52 -6.98
N SER A 223 6.85 32.51 -5.89
CA SER A 223 6.35 32.20 -4.54
C SER A 223 5.62 33.37 -3.88
N ALA A 224 5.75 34.56 -4.43
CA ALA A 224 5.24 35.79 -3.83
C ALA A 224 3.73 35.97 -4.07
N GLY A 225 2.94 35.57 -3.12
CA GLY A 225 1.67 36.24 -2.84
C GLY A 225 0.37 35.48 -3.13
N GLU A 226 0.20 34.73 -4.21
CA GLU A 226 -1.15 34.23 -4.56
C GLU A 226 -1.43 32.77 -4.14
N LEU A 227 -0.42 31.96 -3.88
CA LEU A 227 -0.59 30.52 -3.60
C LEU A 227 0.32 30.04 -2.46
N ALA A 228 0.25 30.63 -1.28
CA ALA A 228 0.97 30.12 -0.11
C ALA A 228 0.43 28.70 0.26
N PRO A 229 0.99 27.60 -0.27
CA PRO A 229 0.45 26.26 0.01
C PRO A 229 0.65 25.87 1.46
N VAL A 230 -0.24 24.98 1.95
CA VAL A 230 -0.07 24.32 3.24
C VAL A 230 0.62 22.99 2.99
N PHE A 231 1.79 22.78 3.57
CA PHE A 231 2.53 21.53 3.49
C PHE A 231 2.18 20.63 4.67
N LEU A 232 1.65 19.44 4.37
CA LEU A 232 1.28 18.43 5.37
C LEU A 232 2.14 17.18 5.18
N LEU A 233 3.02 16.88 6.13
CA LEU A 233 3.84 15.67 6.14
C LEU A 233 3.07 14.56 6.86
N ALA A 234 2.63 13.55 6.13
CA ALA A 234 1.97 12.37 6.69
C ALA A 234 3.02 11.43 7.30
N LEU A 235 3.20 11.51 8.60
CA LEU A 235 4.15 10.69 9.33
C LEU A 235 3.54 9.33 9.67
N ALA A 236 4.16 8.25 9.17
CA ALA A 236 3.70 6.89 9.44
C ALA A 236 3.85 6.51 10.93
N GLY A 237 2.93 5.69 11.44
CA GLY A 237 2.82 5.37 12.86
C GLY A 237 4.06 4.73 13.51
N GLY A 238 4.94 4.11 12.70
CA GLY A 238 6.21 3.53 13.19
C GLY A 238 7.39 4.52 13.24
N LEU A 239 7.18 5.78 12.84
CA LEU A 239 8.21 6.81 12.79
C LEU A 239 8.10 7.77 13.98
N SER A 240 9.23 8.34 14.39
CA SER A 240 9.36 9.32 15.48
C SER A 240 9.46 10.74 14.93
N GLU A 241 8.80 11.70 15.56
CA GLU A 241 8.98 13.13 15.25
C GLU A 241 10.36 13.62 15.68
N THR A 242 10.92 13.09 16.76
CA THR A 242 12.28 13.41 17.21
C THR A 242 13.31 13.02 16.16
N GLU A 243 13.26 11.77 15.67
CA GLU A 243 14.16 11.31 14.61
C GLU A 243 13.95 12.07 13.29
N LEU A 244 12.71 12.53 13.02
CA LEU A 244 12.41 13.38 11.88
C LEU A 244 13.04 14.78 12.05
N ALA A 245 12.94 15.36 13.25
CA ALA A 245 13.55 16.65 13.58
C ALA A 245 15.09 16.58 13.44
N GLU A 246 15.71 15.53 13.99
CA GLU A 246 17.16 15.28 13.86
C GLU A 246 17.58 15.17 12.37
N ALA A 247 16.77 14.51 11.53
CA ALA A 247 17.04 14.40 10.11
C ALA A 247 16.84 15.73 9.34
N ALA A 248 16.07 16.66 9.88
CA ALA A 248 15.81 17.98 9.29
C ALA A 248 16.86 19.04 9.67
N GLU A 249 17.54 18.88 10.83
CA GLU A 249 18.55 19.81 11.35
C GLU A 249 19.68 20.16 10.37
N PRO A 250 20.28 19.20 9.62
CA PRO A 250 21.36 19.52 8.68
C PRO A 250 20.93 20.50 7.58
N GLY A 251 19.62 20.54 7.25
CA GLY A 251 19.01 21.50 6.33
C GLY A 251 18.65 22.83 6.99
N GLY A 252 18.94 23.01 8.28
CA GLY A 252 18.64 24.22 9.07
C GLY A 252 17.16 24.31 9.50
N TRP A 253 16.36 23.28 9.28
CA TRP A 253 14.97 23.27 9.70
C TRP A 253 14.84 23.12 11.21
N GLN A 254 13.94 23.89 11.83
CA GLN A 254 13.69 23.89 13.26
C GLN A 254 12.37 23.22 13.59
N TYR A 255 12.40 22.22 14.47
CA TYR A 255 11.19 21.63 15.02
C TYR A 255 10.60 22.52 16.10
N ARG A 256 9.27 22.72 16.05
CA ARG A 256 8.49 23.45 17.06
C ARG A 256 7.18 22.73 17.31
N LEU A 257 6.62 22.87 18.51
CA LEU A 257 5.25 22.47 18.81
C LEU A 257 4.32 23.63 18.44
N ARG A 258 3.34 23.38 17.60
CA ARG A 258 2.28 24.32 17.23
C ARG A 258 1.10 24.23 18.21
N SER A 259 0.78 22.98 18.67
CA SER A 259 -0.22 22.67 19.68
C SER A 259 0.21 21.42 20.46
N CYS A 260 -0.61 20.98 21.43
CA CYS A 260 -0.29 19.79 22.25
C CYS A 260 0.05 18.54 21.43
N ASP A 261 -0.52 18.42 20.22
CA ASP A 261 -0.44 17.19 19.39
C ASP A 261 0.05 17.45 17.95
N GLU A 262 0.50 18.67 17.62
CA GLU A 262 0.93 19.02 16.26
C GLU A 262 2.32 19.63 16.25
N GLY A 263 3.29 18.86 15.72
CA GLY A 263 4.63 19.35 15.44
C GLY A 263 4.70 20.07 14.10
N VAL A 264 5.57 21.06 13.99
CA VAL A 264 5.89 21.76 12.74
C VAL A 264 7.40 21.85 12.56
N LEU A 265 7.84 21.79 11.31
CA LEU A 265 9.19 22.11 10.90
C LEU A 265 9.16 23.47 10.22
N VAL A 266 9.98 24.39 10.68
CA VAL A 266 10.10 25.76 10.16
C VAL A 266 11.41 25.89 9.41
N SER A 267 11.37 26.45 8.20
CA SER A 267 12.56 26.66 7.37
C SER A 267 13.58 27.63 8.01
N PRO A 268 14.85 27.59 7.59
CA PRO A 268 15.91 28.46 8.15
C PRO A 268 15.61 29.96 8.05
N ASP A 269 14.93 30.37 7.01
CA ASP A 269 14.50 31.76 6.77
C ASP A 269 13.18 32.14 7.43
N GLY A 270 12.49 31.16 8.06
CA GLY A 270 11.17 31.33 8.66
C GLY A 270 10.02 31.49 7.66
N GLY A 271 10.31 31.43 6.36
CA GLY A 271 9.31 31.67 5.30
C GLY A 271 8.42 30.48 4.98
N CYS A 272 8.75 29.29 5.49
CA CYS A 272 8.05 28.05 5.17
C CYS A 272 7.78 27.21 6.41
N GLU A 273 6.60 26.63 6.46
CA GLU A 273 6.22 25.67 7.52
C GLU A 273 5.76 24.35 6.91
N VAL A 274 6.20 23.24 7.50
CA VAL A 274 5.71 21.89 7.22
C VAL A 274 5.08 21.30 8.47
N ARG A 275 3.78 21.03 8.43
CA ARG A 275 3.03 20.48 9.55
C ARG A 275 3.17 18.97 9.56
N ILE A 276 3.47 18.37 10.71
CA ILE A 276 3.63 16.94 10.89
C ILE A 276 2.29 16.35 11.33
N ILE A 277 1.71 15.50 10.48
CA ILE A 277 0.40 14.92 10.70
C ILE A 277 0.53 13.43 10.98
N ARG A 278 -0.01 12.98 12.11
CA ARG A 278 -0.05 11.57 12.53
C ARG A 278 -1.46 11.00 12.49
N GLY A 279 -1.56 9.72 12.10
CA GLY A 279 -2.81 8.96 12.17
C GLY A 279 -3.93 9.43 11.22
N ARG A 280 -3.68 10.43 10.38
CA ARG A 280 -4.67 11.04 9.48
C ARG A 280 -4.23 11.03 8.02
N PHE A 281 -3.53 9.98 7.63
CA PHE A 281 -3.01 9.83 6.27
C PHE A 281 -4.10 10.02 5.20
N GLY A 282 -5.26 9.39 5.39
CA GLY A 282 -6.37 9.50 4.44
C GLY A 282 -6.91 10.92 4.32
N ASP A 283 -7.02 11.66 5.43
CA ASP A 283 -7.44 13.06 5.40
C ASP A 283 -6.43 13.96 4.69
N VAL A 284 -5.11 13.72 4.90
CA VAL A 284 -4.04 14.45 4.21
C VAL A 284 -4.13 14.27 2.71
N ILE A 285 -4.18 13.02 2.22
CA ILE A 285 -4.18 12.77 0.77
C ILE A 285 -5.51 13.12 0.11
N SER A 286 -6.64 13.04 0.82
CA SER A 286 -7.95 13.37 0.24
C SER A 286 -8.16 14.88 0.04
N GLN A 287 -7.47 15.72 0.80
CA GLN A 287 -7.56 17.17 0.72
C GLN A 287 -6.40 17.78 -0.09
N ALA A 288 -5.37 17.01 -0.39
CA ALA A 288 -4.23 17.50 -1.16
C ALA A 288 -4.58 17.73 -2.63
N CYS A 289 -4.09 18.84 -3.19
CA CYS A 289 -4.18 19.10 -4.63
C CYS A 289 -3.01 18.45 -5.40
N VAL A 290 -1.89 18.19 -4.72
CA VAL A 290 -0.71 17.50 -5.24
C VAL A 290 0.02 16.81 -4.09
N ALA A 291 0.69 15.70 -4.37
CA ALA A 291 1.56 15.04 -3.42
C ALA A 291 3.03 15.07 -3.90
N LEU A 292 3.94 15.32 -2.98
CA LEU A 292 5.37 15.04 -3.14
C LEU A 292 5.61 13.67 -2.49
N GLY A 293 5.86 12.64 -3.30
CA GLY A 293 5.75 11.28 -2.82
C GLY A 293 6.97 10.40 -3.10
N MET A 294 7.56 9.85 -2.03
CA MET A 294 8.60 8.82 -2.07
C MET A 294 8.13 7.55 -1.33
N SER A 295 6.84 7.27 -1.40
CA SER A 295 6.18 6.11 -0.81
C SER A 295 5.62 5.21 -1.90
N GLY A 296 5.76 3.88 -1.76
CA GLY A 296 5.12 2.93 -2.67
C GLY A 296 3.60 3.04 -2.61
N THR A 297 3.04 2.50 -1.54
CA THR A 297 1.59 2.43 -1.29
C THR A 297 0.95 3.83 -1.18
N GLY A 298 1.62 4.77 -0.49
CA GLY A 298 1.06 6.11 -0.31
C GLY A 298 0.87 6.87 -1.63
N ASN A 299 1.80 6.74 -2.57
CA ASN A 299 1.68 7.33 -3.90
C ASN A 299 0.54 6.69 -4.70
N GLU A 300 0.38 5.37 -4.61
CA GLU A 300 -0.71 4.65 -5.25
C GLU A 300 -2.07 5.12 -4.71
N GLN A 301 -2.21 5.25 -3.40
CA GLN A 301 -3.43 5.71 -2.74
C GLN A 301 -3.75 7.18 -3.09
N ALA A 302 -2.75 8.07 -3.08
CA ALA A 302 -2.93 9.46 -3.51
C ALA A 302 -3.38 9.54 -4.98
N ALA A 303 -2.70 8.83 -5.89
CA ALA A 303 -3.09 8.76 -7.30
C ALA A 303 -4.51 8.20 -7.48
N GLY A 304 -4.90 7.19 -6.71
CA GLY A 304 -6.25 6.61 -6.74
C GLY A 304 -7.35 7.55 -6.27
N LEU A 305 -7.04 8.48 -5.38
CA LEU A 305 -7.95 9.59 -5.01
C LEU A 305 -7.98 10.71 -6.06
N GLY A 306 -7.15 10.65 -7.09
CA GLY A 306 -7.07 11.67 -8.13
C GLY A 306 -6.07 12.78 -7.81
N VAL A 307 -5.19 12.57 -6.84
CA VAL A 307 -4.12 13.49 -6.48
C VAL A 307 -2.86 13.16 -7.30
N PRO A 308 -2.38 14.06 -8.17
CA PRO A 308 -1.15 13.84 -8.91
C PRO A 308 0.05 13.80 -7.97
N VAL A 309 1.03 12.96 -8.30
CA VAL A 309 2.21 12.75 -7.47
C VAL A 309 3.46 13.23 -8.21
N VAL A 310 4.23 14.13 -7.60
CA VAL A 310 5.62 14.41 -7.99
C VAL A 310 6.50 13.45 -7.21
N ALA A 311 7.28 12.63 -7.92
CA ALA A 311 8.07 11.57 -7.33
C ALA A 311 9.57 11.77 -7.60
N PRO A 312 10.33 12.39 -6.67
CA PRO A 312 11.77 12.49 -6.83
C PRO A 312 12.46 11.14 -6.66
N VAL A 313 13.50 10.90 -7.45
CA VAL A 313 14.33 9.71 -7.31
C VAL A 313 15.22 9.85 -6.07
N GLY A 314 15.12 8.89 -5.15
CA GLY A 314 15.90 8.85 -3.91
C GLY A 314 17.13 7.97 -4.01
N ARG A 315 17.90 7.92 -2.90
CA ARG A 315 19.13 7.12 -2.74
C ARG A 315 18.91 5.81 -1.96
N GLY A 316 17.68 5.52 -1.58
CA GLY A 316 17.37 4.35 -0.76
C GLY A 316 17.05 3.09 -1.57
N PRO A 317 16.93 1.91 -0.94
CA PRO A 317 16.57 0.70 -1.66
C PRO A 317 15.17 0.75 -2.28
N GLN A 318 14.25 1.61 -1.80
CA GLN A 318 12.89 1.66 -2.30
C GLN A 318 12.64 2.66 -3.42
N PHE A 319 13.16 3.89 -3.34
CA PHE A 319 12.88 4.92 -4.35
C PHE A 319 14.05 5.12 -5.30
N THR A 320 14.58 4.02 -5.81
CA THR A 320 15.58 4.02 -6.90
C THR A 320 14.93 4.42 -8.23
N ARG A 321 15.75 4.78 -9.22
CA ARG A 321 15.28 5.01 -10.61
C ARG A 321 14.44 3.86 -11.16
N HIS A 322 14.79 2.62 -10.82
CA HIS A 322 14.04 1.44 -11.25
C HIS A 322 12.64 1.40 -10.63
N PHE A 323 12.55 1.59 -9.33
CA PHE A 323 11.27 1.63 -8.60
C PHE A 323 10.37 2.79 -9.08
N ALA A 324 10.92 3.99 -9.23
CA ALA A 324 10.18 5.15 -9.74
C ALA A 324 9.64 4.92 -11.17
N ARG A 325 10.43 4.25 -12.03
CA ARG A 325 10.00 3.84 -13.38
C ARG A 325 8.85 2.84 -13.33
N ASP A 326 8.93 1.84 -12.46
CA ASP A 326 7.88 0.84 -12.33
C ASP A 326 6.60 1.45 -11.75
N GLN A 327 6.72 2.38 -10.80
CA GLN A 327 5.57 3.11 -10.29
C GLN A 327 4.92 3.99 -11.40
N ARG A 328 5.72 4.63 -12.26
CA ARG A 328 5.18 5.34 -13.42
C ARG A 328 4.49 4.41 -14.42
N ARG A 329 5.00 3.20 -14.65
CA ARG A 329 4.31 2.19 -15.48
C ARG A 329 2.94 1.83 -14.88
N LEU A 330 2.90 1.61 -13.57
CA LEU A 330 1.68 1.26 -12.85
C LEU A 330 0.65 2.39 -12.89
N LEU A 331 1.05 3.59 -12.51
CA LEU A 331 0.15 4.73 -12.29
C LEU A 331 0.00 5.66 -13.51
N GLY A 332 0.81 5.43 -14.56
CA GLY A 332 0.76 6.23 -15.78
C GLY A 332 1.16 7.69 -15.52
N GLU A 333 0.47 8.61 -16.19
CA GLU A 333 0.73 10.06 -16.05
C GLU A 333 0.34 10.63 -14.69
N ALA A 334 -0.33 9.86 -13.81
CA ALA A 334 -0.64 10.31 -12.47
C ALA A 334 0.63 10.55 -11.61
N VAL A 335 1.76 9.97 -12.02
CA VAL A 335 3.06 10.18 -11.37
C VAL A 335 4.02 10.88 -12.31
N TRP A 336 4.54 12.02 -11.87
CA TRP A 336 5.60 12.76 -12.53
C TRP A 336 6.93 12.48 -11.83
N VAL A 337 7.71 11.57 -12.41
CA VAL A 337 9.03 11.21 -11.90
C VAL A 337 10.04 12.28 -12.28
N VAL A 338 10.85 12.72 -11.34
CA VAL A 338 11.91 13.73 -11.49
C VAL A 338 13.21 13.25 -10.87
N GLU A 339 14.34 13.66 -11.45
CA GLU A 339 15.65 13.20 -10.97
C GLU A 339 16.34 14.21 -10.04
N GLN A 340 16.02 15.50 -10.19
CA GLN A 340 16.65 16.59 -9.45
C GLN A 340 15.62 17.30 -8.58
N LYS A 341 16.06 17.87 -7.47
CA LYS A 341 15.19 18.59 -6.53
C LYS A 341 14.61 19.88 -7.12
N GLU A 342 15.36 20.53 -8.00
CA GLU A 342 14.94 21.74 -8.73
C GLU A 342 13.80 21.41 -9.70
N GLU A 343 13.88 20.26 -10.38
CA GLU A 343 12.81 19.76 -11.23
C GLU A 343 11.56 19.41 -10.42
N ALA A 344 11.74 18.85 -9.20
CA ALA A 344 10.62 18.56 -8.30
C ALA A 344 9.92 19.83 -7.86
N ALA A 345 10.66 20.88 -7.49
CA ALA A 345 10.10 22.17 -7.11
C ALA A 345 9.34 22.82 -8.29
N SER A 346 9.90 22.78 -9.50
CA SER A 346 9.25 23.29 -10.71
C SER A 346 7.96 22.50 -11.06
N ALA A 347 8.01 21.17 -10.94
CA ALA A 347 6.84 20.31 -11.16
C ALA A 347 5.72 20.58 -10.14
N LEU A 348 6.07 20.77 -8.86
CA LEU A 348 5.09 21.16 -7.83
C LEU A 348 4.44 22.50 -8.14
N ARG A 349 5.23 23.55 -8.47
CA ARG A 349 4.69 24.86 -8.85
C ARG A 349 3.76 24.74 -10.07
N THR A 350 4.20 24.01 -11.10
CA THR A 350 3.35 23.76 -12.28
C THR A 350 2.02 23.14 -11.89
N LEU A 351 2.03 22.14 -10.99
CA LEU A 351 0.79 21.48 -10.56
C LEU A 351 -0.03 22.34 -9.58
N LEU A 352 0.57 23.24 -8.84
CA LEU A 352 -0.15 24.19 -8.00
C LEU A 352 -0.93 25.21 -8.85
N LEU A 353 -0.37 25.64 -9.98
CA LEU A 353 -0.97 26.64 -10.88
C LEU A 353 -1.91 26.03 -11.93
N ASP A 354 -1.59 24.86 -12.50
CA ASP A 354 -2.32 24.24 -13.61
C ASP A 354 -3.35 23.21 -13.11
N GLU A 355 -4.55 23.67 -12.82
CA GLU A 355 -5.66 22.81 -12.41
C GLU A 355 -6.05 21.79 -13.50
N SER A 356 -5.99 22.18 -14.77
CA SER A 356 -6.34 21.30 -15.89
C SER A 356 -5.40 20.10 -15.95
N LYS A 357 -4.10 20.33 -15.75
CA LYS A 357 -3.09 19.29 -15.67
C LYS A 357 -3.31 18.39 -14.46
N ARG A 358 -3.59 18.98 -13.28
CA ARG A 358 -3.95 18.19 -12.09
C ARG A 358 -5.11 17.27 -12.35
N ARG A 359 -6.21 17.79 -12.90
CA ARG A 359 -7.42 17.03 -13.21
C ARG A 359 -7.15 15.91 -14.22
N ARG A 360 -6.34 16.17 -15.26
CA ARG A 360 -5.95 15.13 -16.24
C ARG A 360 -5.15 14.03 -15.58
N MET A 361 -4.11 14.37 -14.83
CA MET A 361 -3.27 13.41 -14.12
C MET A 361 -4.08 12.61 -13.09
N GLY A 362 -4.95 13.27 -12.33
CA GLY A 362 -5.81 12.64 -11.34
C GLY A 362 -6.76 11.61 -11.96
N ARG A 363 -7.39 11.92 -13.11
CA ARG A 363 -8.24 10.94 -13.81
C ARG A 363 -7.47 9.67 -14.20
N VAL A 364 -6.22 9.80 -14.64
CA VAL A 364 -5.37 8.63 -14.95
C VAL A 364 -5.14 7.79 -13.70
N GLY A 365 -4.82 8.41 -12.56
CA GLY A 365 -4.63 7.71 -11.29
C GLY A 365 -5.87 6.94 -10.84
N GLN A 366 -7.04 7.58 -10.90
CA GLN A 366 -8.31 6.95 -10.57
C GLN A 366 -8.65 5.77 -11.50
N GLN A 367 -8.35 5.88 -12.79
CA GLN A 367 -8.53 4.76 -13.74
C GLN A 367 -7.60 3.58 -13.42
N ARG A 368 -6.35 3.85 -13.02
CA ARG A 368 -5.35 2.82 -12.70
C ARG A 368 -5.63 2.10 -11.40
N MET A 369 -6.04 2.85 -10.38
CA MET A 369 -6.24 2.31 -9.03
C MET A 369 -7.68 1.85 -8.77
N GLY A 370 -8.65 2.36 -9.52
CA GLY A 370 -10.06 2.09 -9.32
C GLY A 370 -10.66 2.90 -8.16
N LYS A 371 -11.97 2.74 -8.00
CA LYS A 371 -12.73 3.43 -6.95
C LYS A 371 -12.70 2.64 -5.65
N PRO A 372 -12.81 3.29 -4.47
CA PRO A 372 -13.08 2.63 -3.19
C PRO A 372 -14.28 1.67 -3.23
N GLY A 373 -14.40 0.79 -2.24
CA GLY A 373 -15.46 -0.19 -2.12
C GLY A 373 -15.15 -1.57 -2.73
N ALA A 374 -13.88 -1.84 -3.04
CA ALA A 374 -13.42 -3.15 -3.51
C ALA A 374 -13.74 -4.27 -2.50
N THR A 375 -13.55 -3.99 -1.20
CA THR A 375 -13.85 -4.92 -0.10
C THR A 375 -15.30 -5.41 -0.16
N SER A 376 -16.25 -4.51 -0.28
CA SER A 376 -17.69 -4.87 -0.33
C SER A 376 -18.00 -5.72 -1.56
N ARG A 377 -17.53 -5.31 -2.75
CA ARG A 377 -17.75 -6.06 -3.99
C ARG A 377 -17.14 -7.46 -3.96
N MET A 378 -15.92 -7.60 -3.44
CA MET A 378 -15.25 -8.91 -3.29
C MET A 378 -15.98 -9.81 -2.29
N VAL A 379 -16.41 -9.26 -1.15
CA VAL A 379 -17.17 -10.01 -0.14
C VAL A 379 -18.50 -10.49 -0.71
N GLU A 380 -19.25 -9.64 -1.41
CA GLU A 380 -20.52 -10.06 -2.03
C GLU A 380 -20.31 -11.14 -3.08
N ARG A 381 -19.27 -11.02 -3.88
CA ARG A 381 -18.93 -12.06 -4.86
C ARG A 381 -18.56 -13.39 -4.18
N MET A 382 -17.75 -13.33 -3.10
CA MET A 382 -17.41 -14.52 -2.31
C MET A 382 -18.65 -15.17 -1.70
N LEU A 383 -19.58 -14.40 -1.13
CA LEU A 383 -20.83 -14.94 -0.57
C LEU A 383 -21.71 -15.58 -1.65
N SER A 384 -21.74 -15.02 -2.85
CA SER A 384 -22.42 -15.64 -4.01
C SER A 384 -21.81 -16.99 -4.35
N LEU A 385 -20.48 -17.08 -4.43
CA LEU A 385 -19.77 -18.34 -4.69
C LEU A 385 -20.01 -19.38 -3.60
N MET A 386 -20.02 -18.97 -2.33
CA MET A 386 -20.31 -19.86 -1.21
C MET A 386 -21.72 -20.44 -1.28
N ARG A 387 -22.71 -19.62 -1.63
CA ARG A 387 -24.10 -20.09 -1.83
C ARG A 387 -24.24 -21.08 -2.98
N SER A 388 -23.63 -20.77 -4.14
CA SER A 388 -23.66 -21.67 -5.31
C SER A 388 -22.99 -23.00 -5.03
N HIS A 389 -21.88 -22.99 -4.28
CA HIS A 389 -21.15 -24.22 -3.92
C HIS A 389 -21.92 -25.09 -2.92
N ALA A 390 -22.69 -24.49 -2.01
CA ALA A 390 -23.52 -25.22 -1.05
C ALA A 390 -24.74 -25.88 -1.68
N VAL A 391 -25.22 -25.43 -2.84
CA VAL A 391 -26.38 -26.00 -3.56
C VAL A 391 -25.96 -27.12 -4.52
N GLY A 392 -24.68 -27.13 -4.94
CA GLY A 392 -24.16 -28.10 -5.94
C GLY A 392 -23.35 -29.26 -5.35
N GLY A 393 -23.14 -29.32 -4.04
CA GLY A 393 -22.49 -30.41 -3.30
C GLY A 393 -23.47 -31.07 -2.33
#